data_6bc8f44e71aa058ac512dfe0c3a9f1b2
#
_entry.id   6bc8f44e71aa058ac512dfe0c3a9f1b2
#
_cell.length_a   1.000
_cell.length_b   1.000
_cell.length_c   1.000
_cell.angle_alpha   90.00
_cell.angle_beta   90.00
_cell.angle_gamma   90.00
#
_symmetry.space_group_name_H-M   'P 1'
#
loop_
_entity.id
_entity.type
_entity.pdbx_description
1 polymer ?
#
loop_
_entity_poly.entity_id
_entity_poly.type
_entity_poly.pdbx_seq_one_letter_code
_entity_poly.pdbx_strand_id
1 'polypeptide(L)'
;MEIIQEPKKALIRISDSGKGIPKRDFKKIFNPGYTTKKRGWGLGLSLAKRIIQDYHKGKIYVLKSVKNEGTTFEISLPKSS
;
A
#
# COMPACT_ATOMS: atom_id res chain seq x y z
N MET A 1 6.87 -8.12 -7.20
CA MET A 1 5.50 -8.33 -6.70
C MET A 1 5.31 -9.78 -6.31
N GLU A 2 4.64 -9.98 -5.23
CA GLU A 2 4.41 -11.32 -4.70
C GLU A 2 2.92 -11.49 -4.41
N ILE A 3 2.36 -12.66 -4.73
CA ILE A 3 0.95 -12.95 -4.49
C ILE A 3 0.87 -14.19 -3.62
N ILE A 4 0.17 -14.06 -2.49
CA ILE A 4 0.01 -15.14 -1.53
C ILE A 4 -1.47 -15.49 -1.45
N GLN A 5 -1.80 -16.75 -1.70
CA GLN A 5 -3.18 -17.21 -1.65
C GLN A 5 -3.45 -17.85 -0.31
N GLU A 6 -4.49 -17.39 0.35
CA GLU A 6 -4.97 -18.00 1.60
C GLU A 6 -6.42 -18.40 1.42
N PRO A 7 -6.93 -19.26 2.30
CA PRO A 7 -8.31 -19.73 2.14
C PRO A 7 -9.37 -18.64 2.09
N LYS A 8 -9.18 -17.59 2.87
CA LYS A 8 -10.19 -16.54 2.98
C LYS A 8 -9.78 -15.21 2.35
N LYS A 9 -8.54 -15.08 1.95
CA LYS A 9 -8.08 -13.82 1.39
C LYS A 9 -6.88 -14.04 0.48
N ALA A 10 -6.61 -13.05 -0.34
CA ALA A 10 -5.41 -13.02 -1.15
C ALA A 10 -4.58 -11.84 -0.70
N LEU A 11 -3.28 -12.02 -0.60
CA LEU A 11 -2.34 -10.97 -0.23
C LEU A 11 -1.45 -10.66 -1.41
N ILE A 12 -1.30 -9.38 -1.70
CA ILE A 12 -0.43 -8.93 -2.77
C ILE A 12 0.61 -8.03 -2.15
N ARG A 13 1.88 -8.35 -2.36
CA ARG A 13 2.98 -7.55 -1.84
C ARG A 13 3.72 -6.90 -2.98
N ILE A 14 3.91 -5.61 -2.87
CA ILE A 14 4.58 -4.81 -3.88
C ILE A 14 5.74 -4.10 -3.20
N SER A 15 6.94 -4.34 -3.68
CA SER A 15 8.14 -3.73 -3.13
C SER A 15 8.74 -2.76 -4.12
N ASP A 16 9.25 -1.65 -3.61
CA ASP A 16 10.03 -0.74 -4.44
C ASP A 16 11.35 -0.47 -3.74
N SER A 17 12.28 0.10 -4.45
CA SER A 17 13.53 0.57 -3.88
C SER A 17 13.46 2.08 -3.81
N GLY A 18 13.79 2.64 -2.66
CA GLY A 18 13.72 4.07 -2.49
C GLY A 18 14.21 4.48 -1.13
N LYS A 19 13.82 5.66 -0.71
CA LYS A 19 14.28 6.21 0.56
C LYS A 19 13.66 5.56 1.77
N GLY A 20 12.55 4.88 1.58
CA GLY A 20 11.81 4.35 2.70
C GLY A 20 10.86 5.38 3.26
N ILE A 21 10.01 4.95 4.17
CA ILE A 21 8.98 5.80 4.77
C ILE A 21 9.10 5.68 6.28
N PRO A 22 9.17 6.80 7.00
CA PRO A 22 9.18 6.74 8.47
C PRO A 22 7.92 6.07 8.99
N LYS A 23 8.06 5.27 10.02
CA LYS A 23 6.93 4.54 10.58
C LYS A 23 5.76 5.46 10.93
N ARG A 24 6.05 6.65 11.43
CA ARG A 24 5.01 7.62 11.80
C ARG A 24 4.18 8.06 10.60
N ASP A 25 4.71 7.89 9.39
CA ASP A 25 4.03 8.32 8.17
C ASP A 25 3.32 7.17 7.45
N PHE A 26 3.37 5.95 7.98
CA PHE A 26 2.77 4.79 7.30
C PHE A 26 1.30 4.99 6.93
N LYS A 27 0.56 5.68 7.77
CA LYS A 27 -0.84 5.93 7.48
C LYS A 27 -1.04 7.20 6.68
N LYS A 28 -0.16 8.17 6.88
CA LYS A 28 -0.30 9.47 6.22
C LYS A 28 -0.06 9.41 4.72
N ILE A 29 0.73 8.47 4.25
CA ILE A 29 1.05 8.40 2.84
C ILE A 29 -0.16 8.12 1.96
N PHE A 30 -1.24 7.64 2.55
CA PHE A 30 -2.47 7.40 1.81
C PHE A 30 -3.39 8.60 1.79
N ASN A 31 -3.03 9.69 2.46
CA ASN A 31 -3.81 10.92 2.41
C ASN A 31 -3.54 11.64 1.09
N PRO A 32 -4.57 12.23 0.48
CA PRO A 32 -4.37 12.99 -0.76
C PRO A 32 -3.34 14.08 -0.54
N GLY A 33 -2.40 14.18 -1.48
CA GLY A 33 -1.41 15.24 -1.44
C GLY A 33 -0.24 15.04 -0.50
N TYR A 34 -0.15 13.88 0.15
CA TYR A 34 0.97 13.63 1.05
C TYR A 34 2.31 13.89 0.36
N THR A 35 2.46 13.42 -0.86
CA THR A 35 3.70 13.57 -1.59
C THR A 35 3.49 14.50 -2.76
N THR A 36 3.64 15.78 -2.54
CA THR A 36 3.39 16.76 -3.59
C THR A 36 4.59 16.93 -4.51
N LYS A 37 5.76 16.60 -4.04
CA LYS A 37 6.98 16.86 -4.80
C LYS A 37 7.29 15.82 -5.85
N LYS A 38 6.69 14.67 -5.76
CA LYS A 38 7.11 13.56 -6.57
C LYS A 38 5.98 12.94 -7.30
N ARG A 39 5.84 13.30 -8.53
CA ARG A 39 5.08 12.51 -9.49
C ARG A 39 3.69 12.05 -9.11
N GLY A 40 3.04 12.69 -8.19
CA GLY A 40 1.69 12.36 -7.86
C GLY A 40 1.48 11.06 -7.10
N TRP A 41 2.52 10.54 -6.47
CA TRP A 41 2.40 9.34 -5.66
C TRP A 41 1.30 9.46 -4.60
N GLY A 42 1.19 10.64 -3.99
CA GLY A 42 0.19 10.85 -2.97
C GLY A 42 -1.23 10.63 -3.46
N LEU A 43 -1.51 11.13 -4.66
CA LEU A 43 -2.84 10.92 -5.25
C LEU A 43 -3.03 9.47 -5.66
N GLY A 44 -1.99 8.84 -6.20
CA GLY A 44 -2.08 7.46 -6.62
C GLY A 44 -2.36 6.53 -5.46
N LEU A 45 -1.69 6.72 -4.34
CA LEU A 45 -1.89 5.89 -3.17
C LEU A 45 -3.26 6.10 -2.54
N SER A 46 -3.73 7.35 -2.46
CA SER A 46 -5.04 7.61 -1.89
C SER A 46 -6.14 7.01 -2.75
N LEU A 47 -5.99 7.09 -4.06
CA LEU A 47 -6.95 6.49 -4.96
C LEU A 47 -6.95 4.97 -4.86
N ALA A 48 -5.77 4.38 -4.79
CA ALA A 48 -5.64 2.94 -4.65
C ALA A 48 -6.31 2.45 -3.38
N LYS A 49 -6.07 3.15 -2.27
CA LYS A 49 -6.68 2.79 -1.01
C LYS A 49 -8.21 2.86 -1.10
N ARG A 50 -8.71 3.90 -1.72
CA ARG A 50 -10.15 4.08 -1.88
C ARG A 50 -10.76 2.96 -2.70
N ILE A 51 -10.13 2.61 -3.81
CA ILE A 51 -10.64 1.54 -4.66
C ILE A 51 -10.63 0.22 -3.91
N ILE A 52 -9.54 -0.09 -3.23
CA ILE A 52 -9.42 -1.34 -2.50
C ILE A 52 -10.43 -1.43 -1.38
N GLN A 53 -10.62 -0.35 -0.62
CA GLN A 53 -11.55 -0.37 0.49
C GLN A 53 -13.01 -0.34 0.05
N ASP A 54 -13.34 0.55 -0.88
CA ASP A 54 -14.73 0.79 -1.23
C ASP A 54 -15.29 -0.25 -2.20
N TYR A 55 -14.47 -0.71 -3.13
CA TYR A 55 -14.94 -1.60 -4.18
C TYR A 55 -14.65 -3.06 -3.91
N HIS A 56 -13.60 -3.34 -3.15
CA HIS A 56 -13.17 -4.71 -2.90
C HIS A 56 -13.21 -5.10 -1.43
N LYS A 57 -13.54 -4.15 -0.58
CA LYS A 57 -13.58 -4.38 0.87
C LYS A 57 -12.25 -4.89 1.42
N GLY A 58 -11.19 -4.52 0.76
CA GLY A 58 -9.85 -4.93 1.16
C GLY A 58 -9.13 -3.86 1.94
N LYS A 59 -7.86 -4.09 2.14
CA LYS A 59 -7.00 -3.17 2.86
C LYS A 59 -5.68 -3.01 2.13
N ILE A 60 -5.10 -1.82 2.24
CA ILE A 60 -3.75 -1.58 1.76
C ILE A 60 -2.98 -0.85 2.85
N TYR A 61 -1.75 -1.26 3.08
CA TYR A 61 -0.94 -0.68 4.13
C TYR A 61 0.53 -0.93 3.86
N VAL A 62 1.39 -0.20 4.57
CA VAL A 62 2.82 -0.42 4.50
C VAL A 62 3.14 -1.62 5.37
N LEU A 63 3.66 -2.68 4.77
CA LEU A 63 4.06 -3.86 5.51
C LEU A 63 5.38 -3.61 6.25
N LYS A 64 6.33 -3.04 5.54
CA LYS A 64 7.60 -2.66 6.13
C LYS A 64 8.29 -1.62 5.26
N SER A 65 9.16 -0.86 5.86
CA SER A 65 9.98 0.08 5.12
C SER A 65 11.31 0.22 5.84
N VAL A 66 12.39 0.22 5.08
CA VAL A 66 13.73 0.35 5.62
C VAL A 66 14.39 1.55 4.96
N LYS A 67 14.94 2.43 5.79
CA LYS A 67 15.56 3.66 5.30
C LYS A 67 16.61 3.35 4.26
N ASN A 68 16.50 4.01 3.12
CA ASN A 68 17.42 3.87 1.99
C ASN A 68 17.44 2.48 1.34
N GLU A 69 16.51 1.61 1.69
CA GLU A 69 16.40 0.29 1.07
C GLU A 69 15.10 0.09 0.32
N GLY A 70 14.04 0.73 0.79
CA GLY A 70 12.78 0.66 0.08
C GLY A 70 11.61 0.35 0.98
N THR A 71 10.47 0.17 0.35
CA THR A 71 9.20 -0.02 1.04
C THR A 71 8.44 -1.18 0.41
N THR A 72 7.80 -1.97 1.26
CA THR A 72 6.93 -3.05 0.81
C THR A 72 5.52 -2.74 1.26
N PHE A 73 4.60 -2.69 0.30
CA PHE A 73 3.17 -2.53 0.57
C PHE A 73 2.50 -3.90 0.53
N GLU A 74 1.46 -4.04 1.31
CA GLU A 74 0.65 -5.26 1.24
C GLU A 74 -0.80 -4.88 1.03
N ILE A 75 -1.43 -5.58 0.10
CA ILE A 75 -2.85 -5.43 -0.20
C ILE A 75 -3.53 -6.73 0.20
N SER A 76 -4.54 -6.62 1.04
CA SER A 76 -5.32 -7.77 1.48
C SER A 76 -6.70 -7.70 0.85
N LEU A 77 -7.07 -8.72 0.09
CA LEU A 77 -8.35 -8.77 -0.59
C LEU A 77 -9.12 -9.99 -0.10
N PRO A 78 -10.32 -9.80 0.45
CA PRO A 78 -11.12 -10.94 0.90
C PRO A 78 -11.59 -11.74 -0.31
N LYS A 79 -11.65 -13.05 -0.15
CA LYS A 79 -12.17 -13.92 -1.18
C LYS A 79 -13.67 -14.11 -0.98
N SER A 80 -14.39 -14.13 -2.07
CA SER A 80 -15.80 -14.47 -2.02
C SER A 80 -15.94 -15.91 -1.62
N SER A 81 -16.86 -16.17 -0.77
CA SER A 81 -17.16 -17.56 -0.40
C SER A 81 -18.16 -18.17 -1.37
#